data_6179551dfc6b74ec50c7244a5fe6a1d8
#
_entry.id   6179551dfc6b74ec50c7244a5fe6a1d8
#
_cell.length_a   1.000
_cell.length_b   1.000
_cell.length_c   1.000
_cell.angle_alpha   90.00
_cell.angle_beta   90.00
_cell.angle_gamma   90.00
#
_symmetry.space_group_name_H-M   'P 1'
#
loop_
_entity.id
_entity.type
_entity.pdbx_description
1 polymer ?
#
loop_
_entity_poly.entity_id
_entity_poly.type
_entity_poly.pdbx_seq_one_letter_code
_entity_poly.pdbx_strand_id
1 'polypeptide(L)'
;MDHRIVDLHVHSTESDGTFTPTELVTEAKRTGLSAFALTDHDTCSGVSKAMPLAASAGIELIPGIELSTDYHGKEVHIVGLYIDIENEQLLKKTTEYRKCRSERNALMVEALQKEGLSITMEELVAENPDCVITRANIARFLYEHGQIKSVREAFDRYIGDHCKCYVGRLKVASTDAVRLIKEAGGTAILAHPLLYGLSNTNLQKMIDELKPAGLDGLEAIYSTYTTGEEQQMKRLARENGLLISGGSDFHGSNKPDIALGRGRGHLYIPYSVLETIKAGR
;
A
#
# COMPACT_ATOMS: atom_id res chain seq x y z
N MET A 1 29.28 -11.27 2.66
CA MET A 1 28.23 -10.25 2.39
C MET A 1 26.90 -10.83 2.82
N ASP A 2 26.06 -10.06 3.48
CA ASP A 2 24.70 -10.52 3.83
C ASP A 2 23.87 -10.56 2.54
N HIS A 3 23.35 -11.73 2.20
CA HIS A 3 22.54 -11.95 1.00
C HIS A 3 21.04 -11.96 1.32
N ARG A 4 20.67 -11.67 2.57
CA ARG A 4 19.27 -11.60 2.98
C ARG A 4 18.57 -10.43 2.29
N ILE A 5 17.39 -10.69 1.79
CA ILE A 5 16.52 -9.71 1.14
C ILE A 5 15.19 -9.60 1.87
N VAL A 6 14.57 -8.43 1.75
CA VAL A 6 13.28 -8.12 2.38
C VAL A 6 12.32 -7.50 1.38
N ASP A 7 11.03 -7.46 1.74
CA ASP A 7 9.99 -6.73 1.01
C ASP A 7 9.10 -6.00 2.04
N LEU A 8 9.12 -4.68 2.06
CA LEU A 8 8.48 -3.91 3.12
C LEU A 8 7.15 -3.27 2.67
N HIS A 9 6.59 -3.73 1.53
CA HIS A 9 5.31 -3.25 1.02
C HIS A 9 4.60 -4.38 0.25
N VAL A 10 3.66 -5.06 0.91
CA VAL A 10 2.98 -6.26 0.38
C VAL A 10 1.51 -6.23 0.77
N HIS A 11 0.62 -6.60 -0.15
CA HIS A 11 -0.83 -6.65 0.03
C HIS A 11 -1.37 -8.07 -0.04
N SER A 12 -2.37 -8.36 0.79
CA SER A 12 -3.11 -9.62 0.83
C SER A 12 -4.57 -9.47 0.42
N THR A 13 -5.31 -10.57 0.52
CA THR A 13 -6.77 -10.59 0.34
C THR A 13 -7.54 -9.80 1.42
N GLU A 14 -6.89 -9.27 2.44
CA GLU A 14 -7.54 -8.40 3.42
C GLU A 14 -7.81 -6.99 2.82
N SER A 15 -7.15 -6.67 1.69
CA SER A 15 -7.42 -5.48 0.89
C SER A 15 -7.58 -5.85 -0.60
N ASP A 16 -6.58 -5.61 -1.41
CA ASP A 16 -6.66 -5.79 -2.87
C ASP A 16 -5.55 -6.67 -3.45
N GLY A 17 -4.84 -7.39 -2.62
CA GLY A 17 -4.01 -8.51 -3.06
C GLY A 17 -4.85 -9.74 -3.40
N THR A 18 -4.26 -10.73 -4.07
CA THR A 18 -4.94 -11.98 -4.44
C THR A 18 -4.39 -13.20 -3.69
N PHE A 19 -3.40 -13.02 -2.84
CA PHE A 19 -2.87 -14.03 -1.94
C PHE A 19 -3.42 -13.81 -0.54
N THR A 20 -3.86 -14.87 0.12
CA THR A 20 -4.19 -14.80 1.54
C THR A 20 -2.95 -14.48 2.37
N PRO A 21 -3.09 -13.94 3.59
CA PRO A 21 -1.95 -13.67 4.46
C PRO A 21 -1.04 -14.89 4.67
N THR A 22 -1.61 -16.10 4.74
CA THR A 22 -0.85 -17.36 4.90
C THR A 22 -0.17 -17.82 3.62
N GLU A 23 -0.79 -17.61 2.45
CA GLU A 23 -0.15 -17.88 1.16
C GLU A 23 1.03 -16.95 0.91
N LEU A 24 0.97 -15.69 1.36
CA LEU A 24 2.10 -14.75 1.29
C LEU A 24 3.31 -15.26 2.07
N VAL A 25 3.13 -15.88 3.24
CA VAL A 25 4.24 -16.49 3.97
C VAL A 25 4.87 -17.64 3.18
N THR A 26 4.05 -18.47 2.56
CA THR A 26 4.53 -19.59 1.73
C THR A 26 5.31 -19.05 0.52
N GLU A 27 4.80 -18.01 -0.12
CA GLU A 27 5.44 -17.35 -1.26
C GLU A 27 6.74 -16.64 -0.87
N ALA A 28 6.76 -15.95 0.30
CA ALA A 28 7.96 -15.33 0.84
C ALA A 28 9.09 -16.36 1.07
N LYS A 29 8.73 -17.52 1.60
CA LYS A 29 9.67 -18.64 1.75
C LYS A 29 10.17 -19.14 0.40
N ARG A 30 9.28 -19.30 -0.58
CA ARG A 30 9.62 -19.77 -1.94
C ARG A 30 10.57 -18.80 -2.66
N THR A 31 10.37 -17.49 -2.48
CA THR A 31 11.21 -16.45 -3.09
C THR A 31 12.50 -16.16 -2.32
N GLY A 32 12.69 -16.76 -1.14
CA GLY A 32 13.87 -16.60 -0.31
C GLY A 32 13.94 -15.30 0.48
N LEU A 33 12.79 -14.68 0.76
CA LEU A 33 12.71 -13.51 1.63
C LEU A 33 13.06 -13.91 3.07
N SER A 34 13.85 -13.09 3.73
CA SER A 34 14.14 -13.22 5.16
C SER A 34 13.13 -12.49 6.03
N ALA A 35 12.52 -11.43 5.45
CA ALA A 35 11.48 -10.66 6.10
C ALA A 35 10.54 -10.04 5.06
N PHE A 36 9.27 -9.81 5.45
CA PHE A 36 8.36 -8.94 4.69
C PHE A 36 7.41 -8.20 5.62
N ALA A 37 6.93 -7.03 5.18
CA ALA A 37 5.86 -6.31 5.86
C ALA A 37 4.53 -6.56 5.17
N LEU A 38 3.50 -6.92 5.93
CA LEU A 38 2.14 -6.97 5.44
C LEU A 38 1.48 -5.62 5.68
N THR A 39 1.14 -4.92 4.60
CA THR A 39 0.78 -3.50 4.61
C THR A 39 -0.55 -3.24 3.89
N ASP A 40 -1.55 -4.08 4.16
CA ASP A 40 -2.88 -3.97 3.56
C ASP A 40 -3.49 -2.57 3.71
N HIS A 41 -4.27 -2.14 2.73
CA HIS A 41 -4.92 -0.83 2.74
C HIS A 41 -5.93 -0.68 3.87
N ASP A 42 -5.71 0.30 4.75
CA ASP A 42 -6.59 0.71 5.86
C ASP A 42 -6.99 -0.44 6.81
N THR A 43 -6.21 -1.53 6.85
CA THR A 43 -6.41 -2.66 7.75
C THR A 43 -5.09 -3.33 8.13
N CYS A 44 -5.02 -3.90 9.33
CA CYS A 44 -3.92 -4.74 9.77
C CYS A 44 -4.39 -6.16 10.15
N SER A 45 -5.63 -6.53 9.77
CA SER A 45 -6.24 -7.82 10.13
C SER A 45 -5.46 -9.04 9.60
N GLY A 46 -4.77 -8.90 8.47
CA GLY A 46 -3.96 -9.96 7.88
C GLY A 46 -2.71 -10.32 8.69
N VAL A 47 -2.19 -9.38 9.47
CA VAL A 47 -0.95 -9.57 10.24
C VAL A 47 -1.11 -10.70 11.25
N SER A 48 -2.17 -10.69 12.06
CA SER A 48 -2.44 -11.73 13.06
C SER A 48 -2.65 -13.12 12.43
N LYS A 49 -3.22 -13.17 11.22
CA LYS A 49 -3.45 -14.40 10.46
C LYS A 49 -2.14 -15.00 9.92
N ALA A 50 -1.20 -14.17 9.48
CA ALA A 50 0.08 -14.60 8.91
C ALA A 50 1.16 -14.89 9.97
N MET A 51 1.12 -14.23 11.12
CA MET A 51 2.19 -14.24 12.12
C MET A 51 2.59 -15.63 12.62
N PRO A 52 1.65 -16.56 12.97
CA PRO A 52 2.02 -17.89 13.46
C PRO A 52 2.77 -18.72 12.40
N LEU A 53 2.36 -18.61 11.13
CA LEU A 53 3.00 -19.33 10.03
C LEU A 53 4.36 -18.72 9.70
N ALA A 54 4.49 -17.41 9.70
CA ALA A 54 5.75 -16.71 9.46
C ALA A 54 6.81 -17.12 10.50
N ALA A 55 6.44 -17.14 11.78
CA ALA A 55 7.32 -17.59 12.86
C ALA A 55 7.78 -19.04 12.64
N SER A 56 6.87 -19.96 12.30
CA SER A 56 7.20 -21.36 12.03
C SER A 56 8.05 -21.58 10.77
N ALA A 57 7.90 -20.69 9.79
CA ALA A 57 8.66 -20.70 8.54
C ALA A 57 10.06 -20.07 8.67
N GLY A 58 10.37 -19.42 9.80
CA GLY A 58 11.62 -18.68 10.03
C GLY A 58 11.70 -17.37 9.24
N ILE A 59 10.55 -16.79 8.92
CA ILE A 59 10.45 -15.51 8.22
C ILE A 59 10.04 -14.43 9.22
N GLU A 60 10.73 -13.29 9.21
CA GLU A 60 10.34 -12.14 10.00
C GLU A 60 9.16 -11.43 9.33
N LEU A 61 7.97 -11.50 9.95
CA LEU A 61 6.81 -10.70 9.53
C LEU A 61 6.82 -9.37 10.28
N ILE A 62 6.84 -8.28 9.53
CA ILE A 62 6.74 -6.92 10.08
C ILE A 62 5.26 -6.52 10.09
N PRO A 63 4.68 -6.23 11.28
CA PRO A 63 3.34 -5.67 11.36
C PRO A 63 3.28 -4.33 10.65
N GLY A 64 2.41 -4.21 9.64
CA GLY A 64 2.30 -3.01 8.84
C GLY A 64 0.87 -2.68 8.47
N ILE A 65 0.74 -1.52 7.84
CA ILE A 65 -0.50 -0.99 7.25
C ILE A 65 -0.14 0.01 6.17
N GLU A 66 -0.95 0.13 5.11
CA GLU A 66 -0.88 1.26 4.20
C GLU A 66 -2.13 2.13 4.34
N LEU A 67 -1.97 3.33 4.88
CA LEU A 67 -3.06 4.30 5.02
C LEU A 67 -3.17 5.14 3.73
N SER A 68 -4.33 5.08 3.10
CA SER A 68 -4.61 5.93 1.95
C SER A 68 -5.12 7.29 2.43
N THR A 69 -4.52 8.35 1.95
CA THR A 69 -4.73 9.72 2.46
C THR A 69 -4.96 10.72 1.33
N ASP A 70 -5.37 11.93 1.69
CA ASP A 70 -5.47 13.07 0.79
C ASP A 70 -4.37 14.10 1.11
N TYR A 71 -3.62 14.47 0.11
CA TYR A 71 -2.68 15.58 0.14
C TYR A 71 -3.10 16.63 -0.90
N HIS A 72 -3.78 17.68 -0.46
CA HIS A 72 -4.28 18.78 -1.32
C HIS A 72 -5.09 18.30 -2.54
N GLY A 73 -5.95 17.30 -2.35
CA GLY A 73 -6.81 16.72 -3.39
C GLY A 73 -6.16 15.59 -4.20
N LYS A 74 -4.93 15.21 -3.86
CA LYS A 74 -4.23 14.07 -4.45
C LYS A 74 -4.19 12.90 -3.48
N GLU A 75 -4.55 11.71 -3.94
CA GLU A 75 -4.40 10.49 -3.15
C GLU A 75 -2.90 10.18 -2.94
N VAL A 76 -2.50 10.07 -1.68
CA VAL A 76 -1.13 9.77 -1.22
C VAL A 76 -1.21 8.70 -0.17
N HIS A 77 -0.25 7.79 -0.16
CA HIS A 77 -0.23 6.67 0.77
C HIS A 77 0.90 6.80 1.79
N ILE A 78 0.61 6.43 3.02
CA ILE A 78 1.58 6.37 4.12
C ILE A 78 1.62 4.93 4.63
N VAL A 79 2.77 4.28 4.48
CA VAL A 79 3.02 2.95 5.03
C VAL A 79 3.47 3.11 6.48
N GLY A 80 2.81 2.39 7.38
CA GLY A 80 3.23 2.18 8.77
C GLY A 80 3.92 0.84 8.90
N LEU A 81 5.14 0.83 9.42
CA LEU A 81 5.88 -0.40 9.74
C LEU A 81 6.00 -0.54 11.25
N TYR A 82 6.01 -1.79 11.75
CA TYR A 82 6.09 -2.09 13.19
C TYR A 82 4.99 -1.45 14.03
N ILE A 83 3.80 -1.30 13.49
CA ILE A 83 2.63 -0.80 14.22
C ILE A 83 2.20 -1.80 15.31
N ASP A 84 1.66 -1.27 16.39
CA ASP A 84 0.88 -2.08 17.33
C ASP A 84 -0.51 -2.32 16.74
N ILE A 85 -0.74 -3.56 16.29
CA ILE A 85 -1.99 -3.98 15.64
C ILE A 85 -3.19 -4.02 16.60
N GLU A 86 -2.96 -3.92 17.91
CA GLU A 86 -3.99 -3.86 18.95
C GLU A 86 -4.23 -2.42 19.43
N ASN A 87 -3.53 -1.44 18.87
CA ASN A 87 -3.71 -0.04 19.25
C ASN A 87 -5.14 0.43 18.98
N GLU A 88 -5.87 0.80 20.06
CA GLU A 88 -7.29 1.15 20.00
C GLU A 88 -7.57 2.33 19.06
N GLN A 89 -6.71 3.35 19.05
CA GLN A 89 -6.88 4.52 18.17
C GLN A 89 -6.69 4.16 16.70
N LEU A 90 -5.69 3.33 16.39
CA LEU A 90 -5.47 2.82 15.03
C LEU A 90 -6.68 2.02 14.56
N LEU A 91 -7.19 1.09 15.36
CA LEU A 91 -8.35 0.24 15.04
C LEU A 91 -9.62 1.07 14.83
N LYS A 92 -9.85 2.07 15.70
CA LYS A 92 -10.97 3.00 15.59
C LYS A 92 -10.89 3.82 14.32
N LYS A 93 -9.73 4.44 14.05
CA LYS A 93 -9.53 5.31 12.88
C LYS A 93 -9.59 4.54 11.57
N THR A 94 -8.97 3.38 11.49
CA THR A 94 -9.05 2.54 10.28
C THR A 94 -10.49 2.06 10.01
N THR A 95 -11.29 1.85 11.06
CA THR A 95 -12.73 1.57 10.90
C THR A 95 -13.47 2.76 10.31
N GLU A 96 -13.22 3.99 10.78
CA GLU A 96 -13.76 5.22 10.20
C GLU A 96 -13.33 5.36 8.72
N TYR A 97 -12.05 5.11 8.40
CA TYR A 97 -11.51 5.21 7.05
C TYR A 97 -12.15 4.19 6.09
N ARG A 98 -12.34 2.93 6.55
CA ARG A 98 -13.05 1.91 5.76
C ARG A 98 -14.49 2.30 5.49
N LYS A 99 -15.20 2.89 6.46
CA LYS A 99 -16.56 3.40 6.25
C LYS A 99 -16.59 4.49 5.17
N CYS A 100 -15.71 5.49 5.27
CA CYS A 100 -15.59 6.54 4.25
C CYS A 100 -15.25 5.96 2.86
N ARG A 101 -14.40 4.92 2.81
CA ARG A 101 -14.08 4.22 1.55
C ARG A 101 -15.32 3.52 0.99
N SER A 102 -16.10 2.83 1.82
CA SER A 102 -17.33 2.16 1.39
C SER A 102 -18.35 3.15 0.82
N GLU A 103 -18.55 4.29 1.48
CA GLU A 103 -19.43 5.37 1.00
C GLU A 103 -18.96 5.92 -0.36
N ARG A 104 -17.65 6.17 -0.52
CA ARG A 104 -17.06 6.57 -1.79
C ARG A 104 -17.24 5.51 -2.88
N ASN A 105 -17.04 4.23 -2.57
CA ASN A 105 -17.20 3.14 -3.51
C ASN A 105 -18.65 3.03 -4.01
N ALA A 106 -19.64 3.22 -3.13
CA ALA A 106 -21.05 3.24 -3.53
C ALA A 106 -21.32 4.33 -4.59
N LEU A 107 -20.81 5.53 -4.39
CA LEU A 107 -20.93 6.62 -5.37
C LEU A 107 -20.23 6.30 -6.70
N MET A 108 -19.08 5.63 -6.65
CA MET A 108 -18.37 5.19 -7.87
C MET A 108 -19.16 4.09 -8.61
N VAL A 109 -19.74 3.14 -7.88
CA VAL A 109 -20.61 2.11 -8.46
C VAL A 109 -21.82 2.74 -9.14
N GLU A 110 -22.49 3.69 -8.50
CA GLU A 110 -23.59 4.45 -9.13
C GLU A 110 -23.14 5.17 -10.41
N ALA A 111 -21.94 5.77 -10.41
CA ALA A 111 -21.41 6.41 -11.60
C ALA A 111 -21.10 5.40 -12.73
N LEU A 112 -20.57 4.24 -12.39
CA LEU A 112 -20.29 3.14 -13.35
C LEU A 112 -21.60 2.60 -13.95
N GLN A 113 -22.65 2.44 -13.14
CA GLN A 113 -23.98 2.03 -13.61
C GLN A 113 -24.58 3.05 -14.61
N LYS A 114 -24.41 4.35 -14.38
CA LYS A 114 -24.84 5.40 -15.32
C LYS A 114 -24.09 5.35 -16.66
N GLU A 115 -22.88 4.78 -16.66
CA GLU A 115 -22.10 4.51 -17.86
C GLU A 115 -22.46 3.18 -18.56
N GLY A 116 -23.46 2.46 -18.03
CA GLY A 116 -23.96 1.20 -18.60
C GLY A 116 -23.18 -0.04 -18.16
N LEU A 117 -22.34 0.07 -17.12
CA LEU A 117 -21.63 -1.07 -16.55
C LEU A 117 -22.49 -1.76 -15.48
N SER A 118 -22.55 -3.09 -15.53
CA SER A 118 -23.34 -3.89 -14.57
C SER A 118 -22.48 -4.27 -13.38
N ILE A 119 -22.66 -3.58 -12.27
CA ILE A 119 -21.94 -3.79 -11.03
C ILE A 119 -22.79 -3.28 -9.88
N THR A 120 -22.81 -3.98 -8.75
CA THR A 120 -23.47 -3.54 -7.52
C THR A 120 -22.52 -3.64 -6.33
N MET A 121 -22.79 -2.90 -5.27
CA MET A 121 -21.99 -3.04 -4.03
C MET A 121 -22.18 -4.40 -3.39
N GLU A 122 -23.37 -4.99 -3.50
CA GLU A 122 -23.68 -6.32 -2.98
C GLU A 122 -22.84 -7.41 -3.64
N GLU A 123 -22.71 -7.37 -4.97
CA GLU A 123 -21.87 -8.31 -5.74
C GLU A 123 -20.39 -8.12 -5.38
N LEU A 124 -19.92 -6.87 -5.32
CA LEU A 124 -18.55 -6.57 -4.93
C LEU A 124 -18.19 -7.10 -3.54
N VAL A 125 -19.10 -6.93 -2.57
CA VAL A 125 -18.89 -7.45 -1.20
C VAL A 125 -18.94 -8.97 -1.18
N ALA A 126 -19.88 -9.59 -1.93
CA ALA A 126 -20.01 -11.04 -1.99
C ALA A 126 -18.75 -11.73 -2.56
N GLU A 127 -18.10 -11.11 -3.55
CA GLU A 127 -16.86 -11.62 -4.14
C GLU A 127 -15.59 -11.26 -3.36
N ASN A 128 -15.68 -10.30 -2.43
CA ASN A 128 -14.57 -9.86 -1.60
C ASN A 128 -14.98 -9.84 -0.11
N PRO A 129 -15.33 -11.01 0.48
CA PRO A 129 -15.80 -11.07 1.85
C PRO A 129 -14.69 -10.63 2.81
N ASP A 130 -15.08 -9.82 3.81
CA ASP A 130 -14.21 -9.34 4.88
C ASP A 130 -12.99 -8.51 4.46
N CYS A 131 -12.92 -8.10 3.19
CA CYS A 131 -11.81 -7.32 2.66
C CYS A 131 -12.12 -5.82 2.56
N VAL A 132 -11.07 -5.00 2.55
CA VAL A 132 -11.17 -3.57 2.26
C VAL A 132 -11.23 -3.37 0.75
N ILE A 133 -12.43 -3.15 0.22
CA ILE A 133 -12.64 -2.95 -1.22
C ILE A 133 -11.96 -1.66 -1.69
N THR A 134 -11.01 -1.80 -2.61
CA THR A 134 -10.30 -0.70 -3.26
C THR A 134 -10.79 -0.49 -4.70
N ARG A 135 -10.23 0.50 -5.40
CA ARG A 135 -10.48 0.68 -6.85
C ARG A 135 -9.99 -0.53 -7.67
N ALA A 136 -8.95 -1.23 -7.20
CA ALA A 136 -8.45 -2.42 -7.89
C ALA A 136 -9.46 -3.58 -7.85
N ASN A 137 -10.20 -3.75 -6.74
CA ASN A 137 -11.28 -4.75 -6.66
C ASN A 137 -12.42 -4.40 -7.64
N ILE A 138 -12.82 -3.13 -7.74
CA ILE A 138 -13.82 -2.66 -8.72
C ILE A 138 -13.34 -2.95 -10.15
N ALA A 139 -12.09 -2.61 -10.47
CA ALA A 139 -11.51 -2.84 -11.79
C ALA A 139 -11.43 -4.32 -12.14
N ARG A 140 -11.03 -5.17 -11.17
CA ARG A 140 -10.97 -6.62 -11.34
C ARG A 140 -12.36 -7.19 -11.56
N PHE A 141 -13.36 -6.81 -10.78
CA PHE A 141 -14.74 -7.23 -10.96
C PHE A 141 -15.23 -6.96 -12.39
N LEU A 142 -15.08 -5.72 -12.87
CA LEU A 142 -15.48 -5.36 -14.23
C LEU A 142 -14.77 -6.19 -15.31
N TYR A 143 -13.50 -6.50 -15.11
CA TYR A 143 -12.71 -7.32 -16.03
C TYR A 143 -13.16 -8.80 -16.01
N GLU A 144 -13.30 -9.39 -14.85
CA GLU A 144 -13.70 -10.81 -14.70
C GLU A 144 -15.12 -11.06 -15.21
N HIS A 145 -16.01 -10.06 -15.14
CA HIS A 145 -17.36 -10.10 -15.72
C HIS A 145 -17.41 -9.66 -17.18
N GLY A 146 -16.27 -9.52 -17.87
CA GLY A 146 -16.19 -9.26 -19.31
C GLY A 146 -16.72 -7.90 -19.75
N GLN A 147 -16.86 -6.93 -18.83
CA GLN A 147 -17.41 -5.61 -19.12
C GLN A 147 -16.34 -4.64 -19.64
N ILE A 148 -15.07 -4.93 -19.39
CA ILE A 148 -13.90 -4.23 -19.87
C ILE A 148 -12.85 -5.22 -20.35
N LYS A 149 -11.90 -4.76 -21.16
CA LYS A 149 -10.88 -5.62 -21.78
C LYS A 149 -9.65 -5.86 -20.90
N SER A 150 -9.43 -5.01 -19.91
CA SER A 150 -8.32 -5.12 -18.96
C SER A 150 -8.59 -4.29 -17.71
N VAL A 151 -7.97 -4.67 -16.59
CA VAL A 151 -7.98 -3.87 -15.34
C VAL A 151 -7.47 -2.45 -15.60
N ARG A 152 -6.48 -2.29 -16.47
CA ARG A 152 -5.95 -0.98 -16.86
C ARG A 152 -7.01 -0.10 -17.52
N GLU A 153 -7.88 -0.66 -18.37
CA GLU A 153 -8.97 0.09 -19.02
C GLU A 153 -9.91 0.73 -17.98
N ALA A 154 -10.16 0.08 -16.84
CA ALA A 154 -10.95 0.68 -15.78
C ALA A 154 -10.34 1.99 -15.28
N PHE A 155 -9.04 2.01 -15.05
CA PHE A 155 -8.33 3.21 -14.60
C PHE A 155 -8.19 4.27 -15.68
N ASP A 156 -7.95 3.86 -16.93
CA ASP A 156 -7.76 4.81 -18.04
C ASP A 156 -9.06 5.50 -18.46
N ARG A 157 -10.25 4.87 -18.27
CA ARG A 157 -11.52 5.36 -18.80
C ARG A 157 -12.59 5.72 -17.78
N TYR A 158 -12.57 5.08 -16.60
CA TYR A 158 -13.70 5.15 -15.67
C TYR A 158 -13.33 5.66 -14.29
N ILE A 159 -12.42 4.98 -13.58
CA ILE A 159 -12.20 5.16 -12.14
C ILE A 159 -10.81 5.69 -11.76
N GLY A 160 -9.95 5.96 -12.75
CA GLY A 160 -8.67 6.65 -12.51
C GLY A 160 -8.88 8.13 -12.20
N ASP A 161 -7.86 8.78 -11.66
CA ASP A 161 -7.88 10.19 -11.33
C ASP A 161 -8.30 11.01 -12.57
N HIS A 162 -9.26 11.94 -12.38
CA HIS A 162 -9.85 12.76 -13.44
C HIS A 162 -10.78 12.02 -14.43
N CYS A 163 -11.04 10.72 -14.26
CA CYS A 163 -12.02 9.99 -15.06
C CYS A 163 -13.44 10.25 -14.57
N LYS A 164 -14.42 9.99 -15.46
CA LYS A 164 -15.83 10.36 -15.30
C LYS A 164 -16.56 9.69 -14.11
N CYS A 165 -16.12 8.49 -13.72
CA CYS A 165 -16.67 7.79 -12.57
C CYS A 165 -15.80 7.91 -11.32
N TYR A 166 -14.74 8.72 -11.36
CA TYR A 166 -13.89 8.95 -10.21
C TYR A 166 -14.63 9.78 -9.15
N VAL A 167 -14.64 9.28 -7.95
CA VAL A 167 -15.11 10.02 -6.77
C VAL A 167 -13.92 10.18 -5.83
N GLY A 168 -13.58 11.43 -5.56
CA GLY A 168 -12.51 11.79 -4.62
C GLY A 168 -12.81 11.25 -3.24
N ARG A 169 -11.75 10.91 -2.49
CA ARG A 169 -11.87 10.37 -1.14
C ARG A 169 -12.32 11.46 -0.15
N LEU A 170 -13.11 11.05 0.86
CA LEU A 170 -13.34 11.87 2.05
C LEU A 170 -12.01 11.99 2.82
N LYS A 171 -11.65 13.21 3.17
CA LYS A 171 -10.31 13.70 3.45
C LYS A 171 -9.73 13.14 4.75
N VAL A 172 -8.91 12.11 4.65
CA VAL A 172 -7.94 11.79 5.68
C VAL A 172 -6.66 12.54 5.33
N ALA A 173 -6.28 13.55 6.10
CA ALA A 173 -5.06 14.29 5.83
C ALA A 173 -3.83 13.39 6.00
N SER A 174 -2.85 13.51 5.10
CA SER A 174 -1.63 12.71 5.19
C SER A 174 -0.87 12.93 6.50
N THR A 175 -0.93 14.14 7.06
CA THR A 175 -0.35 14.45 8.38
C THR A 175 -1.03 13.70 9.53
N ASP A 176 -2.35 13.48 9.44
CA ASP A 176 -3.08 12.73 10.48
C ASP A 176 -2.78 11.25 10.41
N ALA A 177 -2.60 10.71 9.20
CA ALA A 177 -2.16 9.32 9.02
C ALA A 177 -0.74 9.10 9.56
N VAL A 178 0.18 10.03 9.33
CA VAL A 178 1.54 9.97 9.92
C VAL A 178 1.46 9.95 11.45
N ARG A 179 0.70 10.88 12.07
CA ARG A 179 0.51 10.91 13.53
C ARG A 179 -0.09 9.62 14.06
N LEU A 180 -1.11 9.09 13.39
CA LEU A 180 -1.78 7.84 13.79
C LEU A 180 -0.81 6.65 13.79
N ILE A 181 0.07 6.54 12.78
CA ILE A 181 1.11 5.52 12.74
C ILE A 181 2.09 5.71 13.91
N LYS A 182 2.49 6.95 14.21
CA LYS A 182 3.39 7.25 15.34
C LYS A 182 2.74 6.92 16.69
N GLU A 183 1.47 7.24 16.86
CA GLU A 183 0.68 6.91 18.08
C GLU A 183 0.53 5.39 18.26
N ALA A 184 0.50 4.63 17.16
CA ALA A 184 0.55 3.18 17.19
C ALA A 184 1.98 2.60 17.33
N GLY A 185 2.99 3.41 17.69
CA GLY A 185 4.38 2.99 17.89
C GLY A 185 5.12 2.64 16.60
N GLY A 186 4.54 2.95 15.45
CA GLY A 186 5.07 2.60 14.14
C GLY A 186 6.11 3.58 13.58
N THR A 187 6.71 3.16 12.49
CA THR A 187 7.58 3.97 11.63
C THR A 187 6.78 4.40 10.40
N ALA A 188 6.62 5.72 10.19
CA ALA A 188 5.82 6.28 9.10
C ALA A 188 6.67 6.51 7.86
N ILE A 189 6.30 5.90 6.74
CA ILE A 189 7.03 5.91 5.46
C ILE A 189 6.12 6.48 4.37
N LEU A 190 6.59 7.51 3.64
CA LEU A 190 5.91 7.98 2.42
C LEU A 190 6.05 6.92 1.33
N ALA A 191 4.94 6.29 0.93
CA ALA A 191 4.92 5.21 -0.05
C ALA A 191 5.11 5.76 -1.48
N HIS A 192 5.82 5.01 -2.31
CA HIS A 192 6.01 5.21 -3.77
C HIS A 192 5.89 6.67 -4.29
N PRO A 193 6.67 7.64 -3.75
CA PRO A 193 6.48 9.08 -3.96
C PRO A 193 6.49 9.54 -5.43
N LEU A 194 7.19 8.85 -6.32
CA LEU A 194 7.21 9.21 -7.74
C LEU A 194 5.90 8.89 -8.49
N LEU A 195 5.08 7.96 -7.97
CA LEU A 195 3.80 7.64 -8.59
C LEU A 195 2.79 8.78 -8.50
N TYR A 196 3.01 9.73 -7.61
CA TYR A 196 2.13 10.91 -7.50
C TYR A 196 2.31 11.92 -8.64
N GLY A 197 3.36 11.78 -9.46
CA GLY A 197 3.60 12.68 -10.58
C GLY A 197 3.88 14.13 -10.15
N LEU A 198 4.36 14.33 -8.93
CA LEU A 198 4.72 15.64 -8.41
C LEU A 198 6.07 16.09 -8.94
N SER A 199 6.23 17.39 -9.16
CA SER A 199 7.57 17.96 -9.37
C SER A 199 8.43 17.79 -8.11
N ASN A 200 9.76 17.81 -8.27
CA ASN A 200 10.69 17.73 -7.14
C ASN A 200 10.40 18.80 -6.06
N THR A 201 10.05 20.01 -6.49
CA THR A 201 9.68 21.11 -5.57
C THR A 201 8.42 20.79 -4.78
N ASN A 202 7.39 20.20 -5.41
CA ASN A 202 6.15 19.87 -4.73
C ASN A 202 6.32 18.62 -3.84
N LEU A 203 7.14 17.66 -4.25
CA LEU A 203 7.49 16.52 -3.41
C LEU A 203 8.28 16.99 -2.15
N GLN A 204 9.21 17.92 -2.31
CA GLN A 204 9.92 18.52 -1.16
C GLN A 204 8.95 19.22 -0.20
N LYS A 205 8.01 20.02 -0.71
CA LYS A 205 6.98 20.66 0.13
C LYS A 205 6.14 19.63 0.90
N MET A 206 5.75 18.53 0.25
CA MET A 206 5.03 17.44 0.92
C MET A 206 5.86 16.86 2.07
N ILE A 207 7.14 16.60 1.85
CA ILE A 207 8.05 16.11 2.90
C ILE A 207 8.16 17.13 4.04
N ASP A 208 8.31 18.41 3.72
CA ASP A 208 8.40 19.50 4.71
C ASP A 208 7.13 19.62 5.57
N GLU A 209 5.97 19.33 5.01
CA GLU A 209 4.69 19.28 5.74
C GLU A 209 4.51 18.01 6.57
N LEU A 210 5.00 16.86 6.09
CA LEU A 210 4.82 15.57 6.78
C LEU A 210 5.86 15.34 7.89
N LYS A 211 7.07 15.88 7.78
CA LYS A 211 8.12 15.73 8.79
C LYS A 211 7.72 16.21 10.19
N PRO A 212 7.11 17.40 10.36
CA PRO A 212 6.63 17.83 11.69
C PRO A 212 5.53 16.94 12.28
N ALA A 213 4.81 16.19 11.44
CA ALA A 213 3.84 15.20 11.90
C ALA A 213 4.49 13.89 12.36
N GLY A 214 5.78 13.68 12.05
CA GLY A 214 6.54 12.49 12.44
C GLY A 214 6.89 11.53 11.30
N LEU A 215 6.92 12.02 10.03
CA LEU A 215 7.38 11.19 8.91
C LEU A 215 8.83 10.75 9.15
N ASP A 216 9.07 9.45 9.19
CA ASP A 216 10.38 8.85 9.47
C ASP A 216 11.17 8.53 8.21
N GLY A 217 10.50 8.20 7.11
CA GLY A 217 11.20 7.74 5.91
C GLY A 217 10.38 7.87 4.63
N LEU A 218 10.98 7.45 3.53
CA LEU A 218 10.31 7.32 2.25
C LEU A 218 10.71 6.04 1.52
N GLU A 219 9.85 5.57 0.64
CA GLU A 219 10.07 4.40 -0.20
C GLU A 219 10.93 4.82 -1.39
N ALA A 220 12.25 4.55 -1.25
CA ALA A 220 13.24 4.91 -2.26
C ALA A 220 13.58 3.76 -3.21
N ILE A 221 13.23 2.51 -2.84
CA ILE A 221 13.46 1.30 -3.63
C ILE A 221 12.10 0.71 -3.97
N TYR A 222 11.70 0.78 -5.23
CA TYR A 222 10.33 0.41 -5.62
C TYR A 222 10.29 -0.28 -7.00
N SER A 223 9.35 -1.21 -7.18
CA SER A 223 9.25 -2.12 -8.33
C SER A 223 9.33 -1.46 -9.71
N THR A 224 8.82 -0.25 -9.86
CA THR A 224 8.75 0.43 -11.15
C THR A 224 9.80 1.52 -11.34
N TYR A 225 10.62 1.76 -10.31
CA TYR A 225 11.66 2.78 -10.41
C TYR A 225 12.82 2.31 -11.27
N THR A 226 13.27 3.19 -12.14
CA THR A 226 14.56 3.04 -12.79
C THR A 226 15.70 3.25 -11.79
N THR A 227 16.91 2.79 -12.14
CA THR A 227 18.09 3.02 -11.30
C THR A 227 18.31 4.52 -11.00
N GLY A 228 18.02 5.40 -11.97
CA GLY A 228 18.14 6.85 -11.79
C GLY A 228 17.12 7.40 -10.79
N GLU A 229 15.87 6.95 -10.86
CA GLU A 229 14.80 7.33 -9.93
C GLU A 229 15.08 6.82 -8.52
N GLU A 230 15.54 5.58 -8.39
CA GLU A 230 15.95 5.03 -7.10
C GLU A 230 17.09 5.87 -6.47
N GLN A 231 18.10 6.23 -7.23
CA GLN A 231 19.20 7.09 -6.75
C GLN A 231 18.71 8.49 -6.37
N GLN A 232 17.75 9.03 -7.13
CA GLN A 232 17.11 10.31 -6.81
C GLN A 232 16.38 10.25 -5.47
N MET A 233 15.56 9.21 -5.25
CA MET A 233 14.81 9.04 -4.00
C MET A 233 15.72 8.77 -2.80
N LYS A 234 16.77 7.97 -2.97
CA LYS A 234 17.80 7.75 -1.93
C LYS A 234 18.53 9.03 -1.56
N ARG A 235 18.77 9.92 -2.53
CA ARG A 235 19.36 11.24 -2.28
C ARG A 235 18.39 12.13 -1.52
N LEU A 236 17.13 12.20 -1.98
CA LEU A 236 16.08 12.98 -1.35
C LEU A 236 15.89 12.56 0.12
N ALA A 237 15.88 11.26 0.40
CA ALA A 237 15.80 10.73 1.77
C ALA A 237 16.97 11.27 2.63
N ARG A 238 18.19 11.13 2.14
CA ARG A 238 19.40 11.58 2.87
C ARG A 238 19.41 13.08 3.11
N GLU A 239 19.07 13.90 2.11
CA GLU A 239 19.03 15.37 2.22
C GLU A 239 17.99 15.83 3.25
N ASN A 240 16.95 15.04 3.46
CA ASN A 240 15.89 15.32 4.43
C ASN A 240 16.10 14.62 5.79
N GLY A 241 17.17 13.84 5.97
CA GLY A 241 17.39 13.05 7.19
C GLY A 241 16.33 11.96 7.40
N LEU A 242 15.78 11.43 6.31
CA LEU A 242 14.75 10.38 6.32
C LEU A 242 15.38 8.99 6.13
N LEU A 243 14.74 8.00 6.73
CA LEU A 243 15.05 6.59 6.50
C LEU A 243 14.71 6.22 5.04
N ILE A 244 15.42 5.23 4.52
CA ILE A 244 15.13 4.59 3.25
C ILE A 244 14.31 3.34 3.53
N SER A 245 13.17 3.20 2.86
CA SER A 245 12.41 1.97 2.77
C SER A 245 12.34 1.49 1.32
N GLY A 246 11.75 0.32 1.13
CA GLY A 246 11.48 -0.20 -0.20
C GLY A 246 10.55 -1.39 -0.16
N GLY A 247 9.80 -1.58 -1.24
CA GLY A 247 8.83 -2.64 -1.38
C GLY A 247 8.52 -2.98 -2.83
N SER A 248 7.99 -4.19 -3.02
CA SER A 248 7.49 -4.59 -4.32
C SER A 248 6.12 -3.99 -4.62
N ASP A 249 5.35 -3.69 -3.60
CA ASP A 249 3.94 -3.35 -3.69
C ASP A 249 3.17 -4.48 -4.42
N PHE A 250 3.47 -5.71 -3.97
CA PHE A 250 2.92 -6.95 -4.53
C PHE A 250 1.43 -7.08 -4.25
N HIS A 251 0.65 -7.39 -5.30
CA HIS A 251 -0.79 -7.60 -5.24
C HIS A 251 -1.23 -8.92 -5.90
N GLY A 252 -0.29 -9.83 -6.16
CA GLY A 252 -0.57 -11.07 -6.88
C GLY A 252 -1.05 -10.80 -8.31
N SER A 253 -2.12 -11.46 -8.75
CA SER A 253 -2.64 -11.34 -10.12
C SER A 253 -3.21 -9.96 -10.45
N ASN A 254 -3.49 -9.10 -9.48
CA ASN A 254 -3.90 -7.70 -9.73
C ASN A 254 -2.75 -6.83 -10.26
N LYS A 255 -1.49 -7.23 -10.00
CA LYS A 255 -0.28 -6.64 -10.60
C LYS A 255 0.62 -7.78 -11.13
N PRO A 256 0.26 -8.44 -12.25
CA PRO A 256 0.89 -9.67 -12.71
C PRO A 256 2.37 -9.52 -13.05
N ASP A 257 2.83 -8.30 -13.36
CA ASP A 257 4.23 -7.99 -13.66
C ASP A 257 5.10 -7.82 -12.42
N ILE A 258 4.50 -7.85 -11.21
CA ILE A 258 5.19 -7.62 -9.93
C ILE A 258 5.26 -8.94 -9.17
N ALA A 259 6.46 -9.44 -8.96
CA ALA A 259 6.71 -10.61 -8.12
C ALA A 259 7.15 -10.20 -6.72
N LEU A 260 6.70 -10.95 -5.70
CA LEU A 260 7.06 -10.74 -4.30
C LEU A 260 8.59 -10.77 -4.11
N GLY A 261 9.14 -9.70 -3.50
CA GLY A 261 10.57 -9.54 -3.23
C GLY A 261 11.45 -9.31 -4.47
N ARG A 262 10.85 -9.26 -5.66
CA ARG A 262 11.58 -9.13 -6.93
C ARG A 262 11.05 -8.01 -7.82
N GLY A 263 9.87 -7.48 -7.53
CA GLY A 263 9.23 -6.50 -8.37
C GLY A 263 9.14 -6.97 -9.82
N ARG A 264 9.57 -6.16 -10.77
CA ARG A 264 9.71 -6.53 -12.19
C ARG A 264 10.98 -7.33 -12.51
N GLY A 265 11.57 -8.00 -11.54
CA GLY A 265 12.76 -8.85 -11.70
C GLY A 265 14.09 -8.19 -11.35
N HIS A 266 14.11 -6.89 -11.08
CA HIS A 266 15.31 -6.13 -10.74
C HIS A 266 15.30 -5.50 -9.34
N LEU A 267 14.19 -5.63 -8.61
CA LEU A 267 14.09 -5.13 -7.25
C LEU A 267 15.03 -5.90 -6.32
N TYR A 268 15.82 -5.16 -5.57
CA TYR A 268 16.71 -5.71 -4.55
C TYR A 268 16.71 -4.81 -3.32
N ILE A 269 16.11 -5.31 -2.24
CA ILE A 269 16.06 -4.60 -0.96
C ILE A 269 16.87 -5.43 0.05
N PRO A 270 18.12 -5.02 0.36
CA PRO A 270 18.95 -5.75 1.29
C PRO A 270 18.38 -5.65 2.71
N TYR A 271 18.59 -6.69 3.52
CA TYR A 271 18.13 -6.75 4.91
C TYR A 271 18.66 -5.59 5.77
N SER A 272 19.81 -5.00 5.40
CA SER A 272 20.36 -3.81 6.06
C SER A 272 19.43 -2.60 6.02
N VAL A 273 18.52 -2.50 5.05
CA VAL A 273 17.47 -1.47 5.03
C VAL A 273 16.57 -1.64 6.25
N LEU A 274 16.11 -2.87 6.49
CA LEU A 274 15.30 -3.19 7.67
C LEU A 274 16.06 -2.98 8.97
N GLU A 275 17.35 -3.34 9.03
CA GLU A 275 18.20 -3.08 10.21
C GLU A 275 18.30 -1.58 10.52
N THR A 276 18.43 -0.75 9.49
CA THR A 276 18.46 0.71 9.67
C THR A 276 17.12 1.24 10.20
N ILE A 277 15.99 0.73 9.68
CA ILE A 277 14.66 1.09 10.18
C ILE A 277 14.51 0.67 11.65
N LYS A 278 14.95 -0.55 12.01
CA LYS A 278 14.92 -1.02 13.41
C LYS A 278 15.76 -0.15 14.35
N ALA A 279 16.91 0.31 13.90
CA ALA A 279 17.81 1.13 14.72
C ALA A 279 17.32 2.57 14.90
N GLY A 280 16.44 3.06 14.02
CA GLY A 280 15.88 4.41 14.05
C GLY A 280 14.58 4.55 14.84
N ARG A 281 14.11 3.48 15.45
CA ARG A 281 12.85 3.41 16.23
C ARG A 281 13.04 3.83 17.68
#